data_070a3cfc0510765b66aa66bea87d7b26
#
_entry.id   070a3cfc0510765b66aa66bea87d7b26
#
_cell.length_a   1.000
_cell.length_b   1.000
_cell.length_c   1.000
_cell.angle_alpha   90.00
_cell.angle_beta   90.00
_cell.angle_gamma   90.00
#
_symmetry.space_group_name_H-M   'P 1'
#
loop_
_entity.id
_entity.type
_entity.pdbx_description
1 polymer ?
#
loop_
_entity_poly.entity_id
_entity_poly.type
_entity_poly.pdbx_seq_one_letter_code
_entity_poly.pdbx_strand_id
1 'polypeptide(L)'
;MRTHTVVVSAVVLLRLAVVADHAGAQDPPYPAAFVLSSASRVRCLDREARRLMEVAIAASPTIARQVTDLQSTDLIVGVETSSLQRKTRGEARLIGATPAVRHVRITIRIPGARFDLVSVLGHELQHALELAAAPDVRDTVTLRAHYLRIGYEPLGRGYYETDGALEAGRRVSAELAASQPDRRVAAR
;
A
#
# COMPACT_ATOMS: atom_id res chain seq x y z
N MET A 1 -11.26 27.61 25.19
CA MET A 1 -10.67 26.28 25.46
C MET A 1 -11.16 25.33 24.37
N ARG A 2 -10.29 24.96 23.44
CA ARG A 2 -10.60 23.98 22.37
C ARG A 2 -9.97 22.66 22.77
N THR A 3 -10.79 21.68 23.06
CA THR A 3 -10.39 20.31 23.36
C THR A 3 -9.94 19.62 22.08
N HIS A 4 -8.64 19.30 21.97
CA HIS A 4 -8.11 18.47 20.90
C HIS A 4 -8.44 17.01 21.21
N THR A 5 -9.36 16.44 20.46
CA THR A 5 -9.64 15.01 20.49
C THR A 5 -8.49 14.28 19.77
N VAL A 6 -7.64 13.65 20.53
CA VAL A 6 -6.61 12.73 20.00
C VAL A 6 -7.34 11.46 19.57
N VAL A 7 -7.49 11.27 18.28
CA VAL A 7 -7.96 9.98 17.73
C VAL A 7 -6.82 9.00 17.82
N VAL A 8 -6.87 8.15 18.85
CA VAL A 8 -5.99 6.99 18.99
C VAL A 8 -6.51 5.92 18.03
N SER A 9 -5.82 5.73 16.91
CA SER A 9 -6.11 4.64 15.97
C SER A 9 -5.91 3.30 16.68
N ALA A 10 -7.01 2.57 16.82
CA ALA A 10 -7.05 1.26 17.42
C ALA A 10 -6.20 0.27 16.59
N VAL A 11 -5.22 -0.33 17.25
CA VAL A 11 -4.35 -1.38 16.69
C VAL A 11 -5.11 -2.69 16.69
N VAL A 12 -5.46 -3.21 15.51
CA VAL A 12 -6.02 -4.55 15.35
C VAL A 12 -4.87 -5.55 15.19
N LEU A 13 -4.76 -6.46 16.15
CA LEU A 13 -3.80 -7.57 16.17
C LEU A 13 -4.19 -8.65 15.15
N LEU A 14 -3.47 -8.77 14.04
CA LEU A 14 -3.60 -9.88 13.10
C LEU A 14 -2.56 -10.96 13.43
N ARG A 15 -3.02 -12.12 13.94
CA ARG A 15 -2.20 -13.35 13.99
C ARG A 15 -2.36 -14.07 12.65
N LEU A 16 -1.27 -14.17 11.87
CA LEU A 16 -1.22 -15.04 10.71
C LEU A 16 -1.27 -16.52 11.17
N ALA A 17 -2.44 -17.15 11.03
CA ALA A 17 -2.54 -18.59 11.02
C ALA A 17 -2.38 -19.07 9.57
N VAL A 18 -1.43 -19.95 9.33
CA VAL A 18 -1.33 -20.70 8.06
C VAL A 18 -2.60 -21.56 7.98
N VAL A 19 -3.50 -21.23 7.05
CA VAL A 19 -4.67 -22.06 6.75
C VAL A 19 -4.33 -22.82 5.48
N ALA A 20 -4.20 -24.13 5.64
CA ALA A 20 -4.28 -25.08 4.56
C ALA A 20 -5.76 -25.23 4.14
N ASP A 21 -5.96 -25.38 2.85
CA ASP A 21 -7.14 -25.88 2.15
C ASP A 21 -8.51 -25.26 2.46
N HIS A 22 -8.99 -24.40 1.54
CA HIS A 22 -10.43 -24.31 1.27
C HIS A 22 -10.67 -24.04 -0.22
N ALA A 23 -11.28 -25.03 -0.87
CA ALA A 23 -11.85 -24.94 -2.19
C ALA A 23 -12.93 -23.86 -2.22
N GLY A 24 -12.85 -22.90 -3.16
CA GLY A 24 -13.91 -21.94 -3.44
C GLY A 24 -13.51 -20.48 -3.59
N ALA A 25 -12.23 -20.12 -3.48
CA ALA A 25 -11.78 -18.77 -3.80
C ALA A 25 -11.86 -18.57 -5.32
N GLN A 26 -12.65 -17.59 -5.76
CA GLN A 26 -12.55 -17.09 -7.15
C GLN A 26 -11.10 -16.67 -7.36
N ASP A 27 -10.48 -17.19 -8.44
CA ASP A 27 -9.12 -16.80 -8.81
C ASP A 27 -9.04 -15.27 -8.86
N PRO A 28 -8.04 -14.65 -8.22
CA PRO A 28 -7.85 -13.22 -8.31
C PRO A 28 -7.70 -12.84 -9.78
N PRO A 29 -8.20 -11.67 -10.21
CA PRO A 29 -8.23 -11.24 -11.62
C PRO A 29 -6.81 -11.16 -12.24
N TYR A 30 -5.77 -11.21 -11.40
CA TYR A 30 -4.38 -11.36 -11.81
C TYR A 30 -3.71 -12.46 -10.98
N PRO A 31 -3.11 -13.48 -11.62
CA PRO A 31 -2.32 -14.45 -10.88
C PRO A 31 -1.14 -13.73 -10.22
N ALA A 32 -0.90 -14.02 -8.94
CA ALA A 32 0.21 -13.45 -8.17
C ALA A 32 1.58 -13.57 -8.89
N ALA A 33 1.75 -14.60 -9.70
CA ALA A 33 2.92 -14.80 -10.56
C ALA A 33 3.17 -13.66 -11.56
N PHE A 34 2.12 -12.97 -12.04
CA PHE A 34 2.29 -11.86 -12.99
C PHE A 34 2.86 -10.60 -12.32
N VAL A 35 2.41 -10.29 -11.11
CA VAL A 35 2.89 -9.13 -10.33
C VAL A 35 4.36 -9.25 -9.95
N LEU A 36 4.84 -10.48 -9.86
CA LEU A 36 6.20 -10.80 -9.41
C LEU A 36 7.18 -10.96 -10.58
N SER A 37 6.72 -10.85 -11.82
CA SER A 37 7.58 -10.96 -13.00
C SER A 37 8.38 -9.67 -13.24
N SER A 38 9.54 -9.79 -13.88
CA SER A 38 10.33 -8.63 -14.29
C SER A 38 9.62 -7.75 -15.33
N ALA A 39 8.61 -8.29 -16.03
CA ALA A 39 7.78 -7.56 -16.99
C ALA A 39 6.69 -6.71 -16.32
N SER A 40 6.36 -6.99 -15.04
CA SER A 40 5.36 -6.22 -14.31
C SER A 40 5.80 -4.78 -14.03
N ARG A 41 4.84 -3.85 -14.05
CA ARG A 41 5.07 -2.47 -13.59
C ARG A 41 5.20 -2.38 -12.07
N VAL A 42 4.56 -3.27 -11.32
CA VAL A 42 4.75 -3.40 -9.87
C VAL A 42 5.70 -4.56 -9.59
N ARG A 43 6.82 -4.28 -8.93
CA ARG A 43 7.93 -5.22 -8.71
C ARG A 43 8.29 -5.29 -7.24
N CYS A 44 8.37 -6.50 -6.69
CA CYS A 44 8.87 -6.71 -5.33
C CYS A 44 10.40 -6.82 -5.37
N LEU A 45 11.07 -5.96 -4.60
CA LEU A 45 12.53 -5.83 -4.62
C LEU A 45 13.22 -6.78 -3.62
N ASP A 46 12.45 -7.30 -2.64
CA ASP A 46 12.93 -8.29 -1.69
C ASP A 46 11.88 -9.39 -1.43
N ARG A 47 12.31 -10.43 -0.70
CA ARG A 47 11.49 -11.61 -0.41
C ARG A 47 10.28 -11.31 0.48
N GLU A 48 10.46 -10.41 1.45
CA GLU A 48 9.38 -10.06 2.39
C GLU A 48 8.33 -9.18 1.70
N ALA A 49 8.75 -8.24 0.85
CA ALA A 49 7.84 -7.46 0.00
C ALA A 49 7.03 -8.39 -0.92
N ARG A 50 7.65 -9.44 -1.47
CA ARG A 50 6.97 -10.44 -2.29
C ARG A 50 5.88 -11.16 -1.52
N ARG A 51 6.20 -11.69 -0.33
CA ARG A 51 5.23 -12.38 0.54
C ARG A 51 4.10 -11.46 0.97
N LEU A 52 4.43 -10.20 1.32
CA LEU A 52 3.43 -9.20 1.67
C LEU A 52 2.47 -8.96 0.51
N MET A 53 2.99 -8.79 -0.71
CA MET A 53 2.20 -8.54 -1.91
C MET A 53 1.28 -9.72 -2.25
N GLU A 54 1.79 -10.96 -2.17
CA GLU A 54 1.00 -12.17 -2.40
C GLU A 54 -0.20 -12.24 -1.44
N VAL A 55 0.04 -12.06 -0.15
CA VAL A 55 -1.02 -12.03 0.87
C VAL A 55 -1.98 -10.87 0.63
N ALA A 56 -1.46 -9.70 0.28
CA ALA A 56 -2.26 -8.49 0.08
C ALA A 56 -3.22 -8.61 -1.11
N ILE A 57 -2.75 -9.13 -2.24
CA ILE A 57 -3.59 -9.35 -3.44
C ILE A 57 -4.68 -10.38 -3.15
N ALA A 58 -4.34 -11.47 -2.46
CA ALA A 58 -5.31 -12.52 -2.13
C ALA A 58 -6.37 -12.05 -1.12
N ALA A 59 -6.03 -11.14 -0.21
CA ALA A 59 -6.90 -10.72 0.90
C ALA A 59 -7.67 -9.41 0.62
N SER A 60 -7.26 -8.60 -0.37
CA SER A 60 -7.81 -7.26 -0.60
C SER A 60 -8.11 -7.00 -2.08
N PRO A 61 -9.40 -6.98 -2.47
CA PRO A 61 -9.82 -6.54 -3.81
C PRO A 61 -9.34 -5.14 -4.18
N THR A 62 -9.22 -4.25 -3.19
CA THR A 62 -8.67 -2.90 -3.40
C THR A 62 -7.22 -2.96 -3.87
N ILE A 63 -6.35 -3.74 -3.21
CA ILE A 63 -4.95 -3.89 -3.61
C ILE A 63 -4.83 -4.57 -4.98
N ALA A 64 -5.60 -5.63 -5.22
CA ALA A 64 -5.62 -6.32 -6.52
C ALA A 64 -5.94 -5.34 -7.67
N ARG A 65 -6.91 -4.44 -7.47
CA ARG A 65 -7.27 -3.39 -8.43
C ARG A 65 -6.17 -2.36 -8.60
N GLN A 66 -5.61 -1.82 -7.50
CA GLN A 66 -4.52 -0.85 -7.56
C GLN A 66 -3.32 -1.39 -8.35
N VAL A 67 -2.95 -2.64 -8.11
CA VAL A 67 -1.87 -3.31 -8.85
C VAL A 67 -2.22 -3.43 -10.34
N THR A 68 -3.48 -3.78 -10.66
CA THR A 68 -3.98 -3.87 -12.04
C THR A 68 -3.90 -2.50 -12.74
N ASP A 69 -4.40 -1.45 -12.10
CA ASP A 69 -4.44 -0.11 -12.66
C ASP A 69 -3.03 0.42 -12.94
N LEU A 70 -2.07 0.12 -12.07
CA LEU A 70 -0.66 0.49 -12.26
C LEU A 70 0.01 -0.17 -13.48
N GLN A 71 -0.49 -1.34 -13.96
CA GLN A 71 0.10 -2.01 -15.14
C GLN A 71 -0.02 -1.18 -16.42
N SER A 72 -1.03 -0.32 -16.53
CA SER A 72 -1.30 0.51 -17.72
C SER A 72 -0.68 1.91 -17.65
N THR A 73 0.14 2.19 -16.63
CA THR A 73 0.74 3.51 -16.42
C THR A 73 2.19 3.59 -16.92
N ASP A 74 2.76 4.80 -16.91
CA ASP A 74 4.18 5.01 -17.17
C ASP A 74 5.07 4.75 -15.94
N LEU A 75 4.49 4.37 -14.80
CA LEU A 75 5.23 4.10 -13.57
C LEU A 75 5.85 2.69 -13.57
N ILE A 76 7.05 2.59 -13.03
CA ILE A 76 7.62 1.34 -12.50
C ILE A 76 7.68 1.50 -10.99
N VAL A 77 6.89 0.70 -10.29
CA VAL A 77 6.76 0.76 -8.83
C VAL A 77 7.55 -0.39 -8.21
N GLY A 78 8.66 -0.07 -7.54
CA GLY A 78 9.43 -1.03 -6.75
C GLY A 78 8.94 -1.04 -5.30
N VAL A 79 8.53 -2.20 -4.81
CA VAL A 79 8.10 -2.39 -3.41
C VAL A 79 9.20 -3.12 -2.64
N GLU A 80 9.63 -2.55 -1.54
CA GLU A 80 10.64 -3.12 -0.64
C GLU A 80 10.19 -3.05 0.82
N THR A 81 10.79 -3.88 1.66
CA THR A 81 10.62 -3.82 3.11
C THR A 81 11.85 -3.25 3.80
N SER A 82 11.67 -2.67 4.98
CA SER A 82 12.76 -2.12 5.78
C SER A 82 12.53 -2.34 7.27
N SER A 83 13.57 -2.75 7.99
CA SER A 83 13.57 -2.82 9.45
C SER A 83 13.91 -1.49 10.13
N LEU A 84 14.35 -0.48 9.37
CA LEU A 84 14.69 0.82 9.91
C LEU A 84 13.46 1.53 10.47
N GLN A 85 13.50 1.86 11.75
CA GLN A 85 12.46 2.63 12.42
C GLN A 85 12.46 4.08 11.93
N ARG A 86 11.31 4.57 11.48
CA ARG A 86 11.09 5.97 11.12
C ARG A 86 9.72 6.44 11.61
N LYS A 87 9.40 7.72 11.42
CA LYS A 87 8.12 8.30 11.84
C LYS A 87 6.92 7.73 11.06
N THR A 88 7.13 7.36 9.79
CA THR A 88 6.11 6.79 8.91
C THR A 88 6.25 5.27 8.82
N ARG A 89 5.16 4.56 8.66
CA ARG A 89 5.14 3.09 8.46
C ARG A 89 5.38 2.67 7.03
N GLY A 90 4.93 3.49 6.10
CA GLY A 90 5.15 3.38 4.67
C GLY A 90 5.70 4.68 4.13
N GLU A 91 6.17 4.63 2.90
CA GLU A 91 6.64 5.79 2.16
C GLU A 91 6.66 5.46 0.67
N ALA A 92 5.96 6.25 -0.15
CA ALA A 92 6.08 6.23 -1.60
C ALA A 92 6.95 7.40 -2.05
N ARG A 93 8.00 7.13 -2.83
CA ARG A 93 8.96 8.15 -3.31
C ARG A 93 9.14 8.08 -4.81
N LEU A 94 9.06 9.24 -5.46
CA LEU A 94 9.55 9.38 -6.84
C LEU A 94 11.09 9.31 -6.81
N ILE A 95 11.67 8.28 -7.44
CA ILE A 95 13.12 8.04 -7.46
C ILE A 95 13.77 8.74 -8.65
N GLY A 96 13.06 8.82 -9.76
CA GLY A 96 13.53 9.47 -10.96
C GLY A 96 12.53 9.34 -12.10
N ALA A 97 12.76 10.09 -13.15
CA ALA A 97 11.93 10.10 -14.34
C ALA A 97 12.80 10.23 -15.60
N THR A 98 12.41 9.50 -16.64
CA THR A 98 12.84 9.67 -18.02
C THR A 98 11.65 10.13 -18.85
N PRO A 99 11.79 10.57 -20.10
CA PRO A 99 10.63 10.95 -20.92
C PRO A 99 9.55 9.86 -21.01
N ALA A 100 9.94 8.57 -20.99
CA ALA A 100 9.04 7.43 -21.19
C ALA A 100 8.56 6.78 -19.88
N VAL A 101 9.32 6.86 -18.79
CA VAL A 101 9.08 6.08 -17.55
C VAL A 101 9.44 6.89 -16.33
N ARG A 102 8.60 6.78 -15.30
CA ARG A 102 8.87 7.28 -13.94
C ARG A 102 9.06 6.11 -12.98
N HIS A 103 10.01 6.22 -12.07
CA HIS A 103 10.31 5.19 -11.08
C HIS A 103 9.83 5.65 -9.71
N VAL A 104 8.98 4.85 -9.10
CA VAL A 104 8.47 5.04 -7.73
C VAL A 104 8.99 3.90 -6.87
N ARG A 105 9.44 4.21 -5.66
CA ARG A 105 9.77 3.24 -4.63
C ARG A 105 8.79 3.34 -3.48
N ILE A 106 8.19 2.21 -3.13
CA ILE A 106 7.38 2.03 -1.94
C ILE A 106 8.22 1.26 -0.93
N THR A 107 8.45 1.85 0.24
CA THR A 107 9.15 1.19 1.34
C THR A 107 8.14 0.93 2.47
N ILE A 108 7.92 -0.35 2.82
CA ILE A 108 7.07 -0.75 3.94
C ILE A 108 7.98 -1.08 5.13
N ARG A 109 7.78 -0.39 6.24
CA ARG A 109 8.60 -0.60 7.45
C ARG A 109 7.96 -1.66 8.33
N ILE A 110 8.76 -2.68 8.65
CA ILE A 110 8.34 -3.80 9.50
C ILE A 110 8.78 -3.50 10.95
N PRO A 111 7.96 -2.84 11.78
CA PRO A 111 8.24 -2.65 13.19
C PRO A 111 7.65 -3.81 13.99
N GLY A 112 8.35 -4.94 14.10
CA GLY A 112 7.82 -6.10 14.82
C GLY A 112 6.46 -6.61 14.31
N ALA A 113 5.93 -7.68 14.92
CA ALA A 113 4.77 -8.45 14.43
C ALA A 113 3.38 -7.79 14.62
N ARG A 114 3.27 -6.46 14.80
CA ARG A 114 2.03 -5.85 15.31
C ARG A 114 1.30 -4.86 14.39
N PHE A 115 1.71 -4.72 13.13
CA PHE A 115 1.10 -3.72 12.27
C PHE A 115 0.41 -4.34 11.06
N ASP A 116 -0.70 -3.76 10.69
CA ASP A 116 -1.38 -4.08 9.45
C ASP A 116 -0.58 -3.54 8.26
N LEU A 117 0.44 -4.29 7.85
CA LEU A 117 1.33 -3.93 6.75
C LEU A 117 0.60 -3.92 5.41
N VAL A 118 -0.49 -4.68 5.30
CA VAL A 118 -1.30 -4.75 4.08
C VAL A 118 -2.07 -3.45 3.87
N SER A 119 -2.66 -2.87 4.92
CA SER A 119 -3.35 -1.58 4.79
C SER A 119 -2.37 -0.43 4.51
N VAL A 120 -1.17 -0.48 5.09
CA VAL A 120 -0.10 0.47 4.76
C VAL A 120 0.30 0.32 3.29
N LEU A 121 0.45 -0.90 2.77
CA LEU A 121 0.76 -1.13 1.36
C LEU A 121 -0.34 -0.55 0.45
N GLY A 122 -1.62 -0.75 0.77
CA GLY A 122 -2.73 -0.19 -0.01
C GLY A 122 -2.75 1.34 -0.01
N HIS A 123 -2.38 1.96 1.10
CA HIS A 123 -2.20 3.40 1.22
C HIS A 123 -1.06 3.89 0.29
N GLU A 124 0.11 3.26 0.32
CA GLU A 124 1.26 3.67 -0.50
C GLU A 124 1.04 3.38 -2.01
N LEU A 125 0.31 2.32 -2.36
CA LEU A 125 -0.09 2.06 -3.74
C LEU A 125 -1.05 3.15 -4.26
N GLN A 126 -1.89 3.72 -3.40
CA GLN A 126 -2.76 4.84 -3.77
C GLN A 126 -1.92 6.08 -4.11
N HIS A 127 -0.89 6.40 -3.34
CA HIS A 127 0.04 7.48 -3.69
C HIS A 127 0.72 7.24 -5.06
N ALA A 128 1.04 5.99 -5.38
CA ALA A 128 1.57 5.67 -6.72
C ALA A 128 0.52 5.93 -7.82
N LEU A 129 -0.77 5.61 -7.60
CA LEU A 129 -1.84 5.92 -8.54
C LEU A 129 -2.09 7.42 -8.70
N GLU A 130 -1.99 8.20 -7.63
CA GLU A 130 -2.07 9.66 -7.66
C GLU A 130 -0.94 10.26 -8.51
N LEU A 131 0.27 9.72 -8.40
CA LEU A 131 1.39 10.09 -9.27
C LEU A 131 1.15 9.66 -10.72
N ALA A 132 0.56 8.48 -10.94
CA ALA A 132 0.22 8.01 -12.29
C ALA A 132 -0.76 8.97 -12.98
N ALA A 133 -1.75 9.48 -12.24
CA ALA A 133 -2.72 10.45 -12.74
C ALA A 133 -2.13 11.84 -13.06
N ALA A 134 -0.87 12.09 -12.70
CA ALA A 134 -0.17 13.36 -12.90
C ALA A 134 1.12 13.17 -13.71
N PRO A 135 1.04 12.96 -15.04
CA PRO A 135 2.19 12.62 -15.88
C PRO A 135 3.28 13.70 -15.92
N ASP A 136 2.94 14.94 -15.60
CA ASP A 136 3.88 16.08 -15.56
C ASP A 136 4.74 16.10 -14.29
N VAL A 137 4.42 15.27 -13.28
CA VAL A 137 5.20 15.16 -12.05
C VAL A 137 6.42 14.29 -12.31
N ARG A 138 7.58 14.93 -12.48
CA ARG A 138 8.83 14.26 -12.86
C ARG A 138 10.03 14.58 -11.97
N ASP A 139 9.89 15.54 -11.08
CA ASP A 139 10.91 15.98 -10.13
C ASP A 139 10.30 16.40 -8.79
N THR A 140 11.15 16.82 -7.87
CA THR A 140 10.71 17.20 -6.50
C THR A 140 9.90 18.50 -6.49
N VAL A 141 10.09 19.39 -7.45
CA VAL A 141 9.35 20.67 -7.53
C VAL A 141 7.93 20.42 -7.98
N THR A 142 7.76 19.70 -9.09
CA THR A 142 6.45 19.33 -9.63
C THR A 142 5.70 18.38 -8.69
N LEU A 143 6.43 17.46 -8.02
CA LEU A 143 5.88 16.58 -6.98
C LEU A 143 5.26 17.40 -5.83
N ARG A 144 6.02 18.36 -5.29
CA ARG A 144 5.54 19.22 -4.21
C ARG A 144 4.30 20.01 -4.63
N ALA A 145 4.36 20.65 -5.81
CA ALA A 145 3.23 21.42 -6.33
C ALA A 145 1.98 20.57 -6.52
N HIS A 146 2.12 19.33 -7.00
CA HIS A 146 1.03 18.38 -7.17
C HIS A 146 0.40 18.03 -5.81
N TYR A 147 1.20 17.55 -4.84
CA TYR A 147 0.66 17.11 -3.55
C TYR A 147 0.10 18.24 -2.69
N LEU A 148 0.62 19.45 -2.78
CA LEU A 148 0.00 20.61 -2.11
C LEU A 148 -1.37 21.00 -2.70
N ARG A 149 -1.67 20.57 -3.93
CA ARG A 149 -2.97 20.77 -4.56
C ARG A 149 -3.99 19.68 -4.21
N ILE A 150 -3.58 18.43 -4.07
CA ILE A 150 -4.49 17.29 -3.85
C ILE A 150 -4.51 16.79 -2.40
N GLY A 151 -3.64 17.29 -1.56
CA GLY A 151 -3.45 16.84 -0.19
C GLY A 151 -2.82 17.91 0.69
N TYR A 152 -2.07 17.48 1.69
CA TYR A 152 -1.43 18.34 2.67
C TYR A 152 -0.10 17.76 3.16
N GLU A 153 0.68 18.53 3.91
CA GLU A 153 2.01 18.18 4.41
C GLU A 153 2.02 18.05 5.94
N PRO A 154 1.58 16.93 6.54
CA PRO A 154 1.31 16.81 7.97
C PRO A 154 2.57 16.88 8.84
N LEU A 155 3.72 16.41 8.32
CA LEU A 155 4.99 16.36 9.05
C LEU A 155 6.00 17.40 8.58
N GLY A 156 5.64 18.19 7.55
CA GLY A 156 6.58 19.05 6.84
C GLY A 156 7.66 18.26 6.10
N ARG A 157 8.59 18.98 5.45
CA ARG A 157 9.80 18.40 4.84
C ARG A 157 9.53 17.36 3.73
N GLY A 158 8.46 17.55 2.95
CA GLY A 158 8.17 16.69 1.79
C GLY A 158 7.46 15.38 2.12
N TYR A 159 6.83 15.28 3.30
CA TYR A 159 5.91 14.21 3.62
C TYR A 159 4.49 14.65 3.29
N TYR A 160 3.89 14.06 2.29
CA TYR A 160 2.56 14.41 1.81
C TYR A 160 1.56 13.33 2.17
N GLU A 161 0.33 13.77 2.44
CA GLU A 161 -0.80 12.91 2.75
C GLU A 161 -2.01 13.35 1.92
N THR A 162 -2.86 12.40 1.54
CA THR A 162 -4.09 12.66 0.80
C THR A 162 -5.26 11.90 1.41
N ASP A 163 -6.46 12.45 1.25
CA ASP A 163 -7.69 11.75 1.66
C ASP A 163 -7.88 10.45 0.89
N GLY A 164 -7.43 10.40 -0.39
CA GLY A 164 -7.47 9.20 -1.23
C GLY A 164 -6.61 8.07 -0.66
N ALA A 165 -5.38 8.36 -0.21
CA ALA A 165 -4.49 7.37 0.39
C ALA A 165 -5.01 6.90 1.75
N LEU A 166 -5.50 7.81 2.59
CA LEU A 166 -6.13 7.46 3.87
C LEU A 166 -7.35 6.56 3.67
N GLU A 167 -8.20 6.86 2.68
CA GLU A 167 -9.38 6.07 2.38
C GLU A 167 -9.01 4.68 1.84
N ALA A 168 -8.01 4.58 0.97
CA ALA A 168 -7.51 3.30 0.47
C ALA A 168 -7.02 2.42 1.63
N GLY A 169 -6.22 2.96 2.55
CA GLY A 169 -5.76 2.24 3.75
C GLY A 169 -6.92 1.75 4.62
N ARG A 170 -7.94 2.61 4.87
CA ARG A 170 -9.14 2.23 5.65
C ARG A 170 -9.93 1.11 4.96
N ARG A 171 -10.12 1.19 3.64
CA ARG A 171 -10.84 0.19 2.86
C ARG A 171 -10.14 -1.16 2.90
N VAL A 172 -8.83 -1.19 2.72
CA VAL A 172 -8.03 -2.41 2.86
C VAL A 172 -8.17 -3.01 4.26
N SER A 173 -8.10 -2.19 5.31
CA SER A 173 -8.31 -2.67 6.69
C SER A 173 -9.69 -3.30 6.89
N ALA A 174 -10.75 -2.72 6.30
CA ALA A 174 -12.10 -3.28 6.35
C ALA A 174 -12.22 -4.61 5.60
N GLU A 175 -11.60 -4.72 4.41
CA GLU A 175 -11.56 -5.96 3.62
C GLU A 175 -10.86 -7.09 4.39
N LEU A 176 -9.73 -6.79 5.04
CA LEU A 176 -9.00 -7.74 5.88
C LEU A 176 -9.82 -8.20 7.08
N ALA A 177 -10.54 -7.28 7.72
CA ALA A 177 -11.42 -7.62 8.83
C ALA A 177 -12.57 -8.53 8.39
N ALA A 178 -13.15 -8.28 7.21
CA ALA A 178 -14.24 -9.08 6.64
C ALA A 178 -13.77 -10.48 6.19
N SER A 179 -12.50 -10.62 5.78
CA SER A 179 -11.94 -11.92 5.36
C SER A 179 -11.59 -12.85 6.52
N GLN A 180 -11.65 -12.37 7.79
CA GLN A 180 -11.41 -13.21 8.96
C GLN A 180 -12.71 -13.92 9.36
N PRO A 181 -12.76 -15.28 9.37
CA PRO A 181 -13.92 -15.99 9.84
C PRO A 181 -14.18 -15.67 11.31
N ASP A 182 -15.45 -15.45 11.62
CA ASP A 182 -15.95 -15.07 12.95
C ASP A 182 -15.45 -16.04 14.03
N ARG A 183 -14.42 -15.65 14.79
CA ARG A 183 -13.89 -16.45 15.92
C ARG A 183 -14.90 -16.63 17.07
N ARG A 184 -16.09 -16.03 16.97
CA ARG A 184 -17.11 -16.09 18.03
C ARG A 184 -17.95 -17.37 17.98
N VAL A 185 -17.89 -18.15 16.88
CA VAL A 185 -18.69 -19.38 16.74
C VAL A 185 -18.00 -20.62 17.32
N ALA A 186 -16.69 -20.60 17.54
CA ALA A 186 -15.92 -21.77 18.04
C ALA A 186 -15.80 -21.85 19.57
N ALA A 187 -16.48 -21.00 20.34
CA ALA A 187 -16.42 -20.95 21.81
C ALA A 187 -17.79 -21.26 22.49
N ARG A 188 -18.63 -22.09 21.83
CA ARG A 188 -19.84 -22.62 22.44
C ARG A 188 -19.84 -24.15 22.46
#